data_92903c4984354d1c320be4aca8972cff
#
_entry.id   92903c4984354d1c320be4aca8972cff
#
_cell.length_a   1.000
_cell.length_b   1.000
_cell.length_c   1.000
_cell.angle_alpha   90.00
_cell.angle_beta   90.00
_cell.angle_gamma   90.00
#
_symmetry.space_group_name_H-M   'P 1'
#
loop_
_entity.id
_entity.type
_entity.pdbx_description
1 polymer ?
#
loop_
_entity_poly.entity_id
_entity_poly.type
_entity_poly.pdbx_seq_one_letter_code
_entity_poly.pdbx_strand_id
1 'polypeptide(L)'
;MLSKVLKKETCAECRFCCSFRRCSLWETPLFPKEVMDSLEKKGSPVVFKKQTVSGKEYGQMDLTGKYRTQDSEEEAACEFLDAHKGCTLNNEEKPFDCKIWPLRIMKENEKYVIALTPTCPAINQVPLEQMKALVEDRLGKTIYEYAKEHPYIVKEYREGFPVLMTF
;
A
#
# COMPACT_ATOMS: atom_id res chain seq x y z
N MET A 1 11.85 -6.73 -2.38
CA MET A 1 10.67 -7.52 -2.03
C MET A 1 9.99 -8.09 -3.27
N LEU A 2 9.16 -7.37 -3.99
CA LEU A 2 8.46 -7.88 -5.19
C LEU A 2 9.27 -7.81 -6.49
N SER A 3 10.51 -7.33 -6.45
CA SER A 3 11.37 -7.17 -7.64
C SER A 3 11.70 -8.47 -8.38
N LYS A 4 11.45 -9.63 -7.75
CA LYS A 4 11.60 -10.94 -8.41
C LYS A 4 10.48 -11.22 -9.45
N VAL A 5 9.30 -10.61 -9.26
CA VAL A 5 8.10 -10.84 -10.10
C VAL A 5 7.57 -9.58 -10.78
N LEU A 6 8.01 -8.40 -10.34
CA LEU A 6 7.53 -7.12 -10.86
C LEU A 6 8.71 -6.16 -11.08
N LYS A 7 8.92 -5.78 -12.32
CA LYS A 7 9.96 -4.81 -12.69
C LYS A 7 9.52 -3.38 -12.31
N LYS A 8 10.48 -2.56 -11.91
CA LYS A 8 10.22 -1.16 -11.51
C LYS A 8 9.66 -0.33 -12.66
N GLU A 9 10.13 -0.58 -13.87
CA GLU A 9 9.69 0.07 -15.11
C GLU A 9 8.22 -0.19 -15.37
N THR A 10 7.76 -1.43 -15.22
CA THR A 10 6.35 -1.82 -15.37
C THR A 10 5.45 -1.05 -14.38
N CYS A 11 5.88 -0.89 -13.13
CA CYS A 11 5.17 -0.07 -12.15
C CYS A 11 5.12 1.40 -12.56
N ALA A 12 6.24 1.96 -13.03
CA ALA A 12 6.35 3.36 -13.40
C ALA A 12 5.46 3.71 -14.60
N GLU A 13 5.26 2.78 -15.51
CA GLU A 13 4.35 2.94 -16.66
C GLU A 13 2.88 2.76 -16.26
N CYS A 14 2.57 1.74 -15.46
CA CYS A 14 1.20 1.39 -15.09
C CYS A 14 0.52 2.42 -14.19
N ARG A 15 1.18 2.88 -13.12
CA ARG A 15 0.73 3.90 -12.13
C ARG A 15 -0.61 3.61 -11.46
N PHE A 16 -1.23 2.48 -11.70
CA PHE A 16 -2.56 2.13 -11.20
C PHE A 16 -2.67 2.26 -9.67
N CYS A 17 -1.68 1.72 -8.93
CA CYS A 17 -1.63 1.79 -7.47
C CYS A 17 -1.25 3.19 -6.92
N CYS A 18 -1.03 4.17 -7.79
CA CYS A 18 -0.80 5.57 -7.45
C CYS A 18 -2.00 6.45 -7.82
N SER A 19 -3.16 5.86 -8.05
CA SER A 19 -4.45 6.52 -8.28
C SER A 19 -5.48 5.95 -7.31
N PHE A 20 -6.24 6.80 -6.62
CA PHE A 20 -7.13 6.41 -5.55
C PHE A 20 -8.55 6.88 -5.84
N ARG A 21 -9.47 5.93 -6.00
CA ARG A 21 -10.89 6.23 -6.17
C ARG A 21 -11.47 6.72 -4.85
N ARG A 22 -12.39 7.66 -4.91
CA ARG A 22 -13.09 8.21 -3.75
C ARG A 22 -13.74 7.11 -2.91
N CYS A 23 -14.36 6.12 -3.53
CA CYS A 23 -15.00 4.99 -2.85
C CYS A 23 -14.01 3.96 -2.29
N SER A 24 -12.72 4.07 -2.63
CA SER A 24 -11.70 3.06 -2.29
C SER A 24 -10.50 3.63 -1.55
N LEU A 25 -10.70 4.64 -0.70
CA LEU A 25 -9.63 5.30 0.06
C LEU A 25 -8.88 4.37 1.04
N TRP A 26 -9.45 3.21 1.37
CA TRP A 26 -8.75 2.20 2.18
C TRP A 26 -7.46 1.68 1.51
N GLU A 27 -7.31 1.85 0.20
CA GLU A 27 -6.12 1.48 -0.57
C GLU A 27 -5.00 2.52 -0.45
N THR A 28 -5.32 3.75 -0.02
CA THR A 28 -4.33 4.82 0.16
C THR A 28 -3.27 4.40 1.19
N PRO A 29 -1.97 4.53 0.86
CA PRO A 29 -0.91 4.05 1.72
C PRO A 29 -0.86 4.81 3.05
N LEU A 30 -0.43 4.10 4.10
CA LEU A 30 -0.32 4.61 5.46
C LEU A 30 1.14 4.94 5.76
N PHE A 31 1.39 6.18 6.11
CA PHE A 31 2.72 6.72 6.38
C PHE A 31 3.00 6.68 7.89
N PRO A 32 4.08 6.02 8.34
CA PRO A 32 4.52 6.09 9.72
C PRO A 32 4.85 7.54 10.12
N LYS A 33 4.74 7.85 11.41
CA LYS A 33 5.01 9.19 11.94
C LYS A 33 6.38 9.73 11.51
N GLU A 34 7.42 8.94 11.64
CA GLU A 34 8.80 9.31 11.31
C GLU A 34 8.98 9.69 9.83
N VAL A 35 8.23 9.04 8.94
CA VAL A 35 8.24 9.39 7.50
C VAL A 35 7.51 10.70 7.26
N MET A 36 6.35 10.90 7.89
CA MET A 36 5.63 12.18 7.78
C MET A 36 6.47 13.34 8.28
N ASP A 37 7.10 13.20 9.46
CA ASP A 37 7.98 14.21 10.06
C ASP A 37 9.18 14.52 9.15
N SER A 38 9.74 13.50 8.50
CA SER A 38 10.85 13.66 7.54
C SER A 38 10.42 14.44 6.30
N LEU A 39 9.25 14.13 5.75
CA LEU A 39 8.69 14.80 4.58
C LEU A 39 8.36 16.26 4.90
N GLU A 40 7.78 16.53 6.06
CA GLU A 40 7.47 17.88 6.53
C GLU A 40 8.75 18.73 6.69
N LYS A 41 9.80 18.19 7.32
CA LYS A 41 11.11 18.84 7.43
C LYS A 41 11.76 19.18 6.08
N LYS A 42 11.47 18.38 5.04
CA LYS A 42 11.93 18.63 3.67
C LYS A 42 11.06 19.62 2.91
N GLY A 43 10.02 20.17 3.54
CA GLY A 43 9.11 21.12 2.92
C GLY A 43 8.08 20.50 1.98
N SER A 44 7.75 19.23 2.15
CA SER A 44 6.69 18.60 1.38
C SER A 44 5.34 19.31 1.62
N PRO A 45 4.59 19.68 0.58
CA PRO A 45 3.29 20.32 0.71
C PRO A 45 2.16 19.34 1.04
N VAL A 46 2.47 18.04 1.16
CA VAL A 46 1.47 16.99 1.35
C VAL A 46 0.87 17.05 2.75
N VAL A 47 -0.45 17.11 2.82
CA VAL A 47 -1.21 17.10 4.07
C VAL A 47 -1.61 15.67 4.41
N PHE A 48 -1.41 15.29 5.68
CA PHE A 48 -1.78 13.98 6.18
C PHE A 48 -2.93 14.06 7.19
N LYS A 49 -3.92 13.20 7.04
CA LYS A 49 -4.91 12.89 8.08
C LYS A 49 -4.24 11.96 9.08
N LYS A 50 -3.81 12.51 10.22
CA LYS A 50 -3.10 11.76 11.28
C LYS A 50 -4.09 10.99 12.14
N GLN A 51 -3.71 9.76 12.51
CA GLN A 51 -4.47 8.84 13.37
C GLN A 51 -3.51 8.07 14.28
N THR A 52 -4.06 7.44 15.31
CA THR A 52 -3.27 6.62 16.24
C THR A 52 -3.97 5.28 16.47
N VAL A 53 -3.23 4.19 16.33
CA VAL A 53 -3.68 2.83 16.63
C VAL A 53 -2.63 2.17 17.54
N SER A 54 -3.07 1.64 18.68
CA SER A 54 -2.20 0.98 19.67
C SER A 54 -0.96 1.81 20.02
N GLY A 55 -1.14 3.12 20.19
CA GLY A 55 -0.06 4.06 20.54
C GLY A 55 0.89 4.42 19.40
N LYS A 56 0.67 3.92 18.20
CA LYS A 56 1.44 4.25 16.99
C LYS A 56 0.71 5.29 16.15
N GLU A 57 1.34 6.45 15.95
CA GLU A 57 0.82 7.50 15.06
C GLU A 57 1.18 7.16 13.60
N TYR A 58 0.23 7.36 12.73
CA TYR A 58 0.39 7.24 11.28
C TYR A 58 -0.50 8.26 10.57
N GLY A 59 -0.29 8.42 9.28
CA GLY A 59 -1.12 9.32 8.47
C GLY A 59 -1.47 8.72 7.12
N GLN A 60 -2.59 9.16 6.62
CA GLN A 60 -3.04 8.93 5.25
C GLN A 60 -3.07 10.26 4.52
N MET A 61 -2.64 10.30 3.26
CA MET A 61 -2.71 11.53 2.45
C MET A 61 -4.14 12.06 2.41
N ASP A 62 -4.31 13.36 2.63
CA ASP A 62 -5.61 14.01 2.46
C ASP A 62 -5.87 14.32 0.99
N LEU A 63 -6.65 13.46 0.35
CA LEU A 63 -7.04 13.62 -1.05
C LEU A 63 -8.37 14.38 -1.22
N THR A 64 -8.98 14.86 -0.15
CA THR A 64 -10.33 15.46 -0.19
C THR A 64 -10.40 16.62 -1.21
N GLY A 65 -9.40 17.48 -1.25
CA GLY A 65 -9.32 18.61 -2.18
C GLY A 65 -8.91 18.27 -3.62
N LYS A 66 -8.64 16.99 -3.92
CA LYS A 66 -8.21 16.53 -5.26
C LYS A 66 -9.38 16.05 -6.12
N TYR A 67 -10.49 15.69 -5.50
CA TYR A 67 -11.70 15.29 -6.21
C TYR A 67 -12.50 16.53 -6.65
N ARG A 68 -12.91 16.56 -7.91
CA ARG A 68 -13.60 17.72 -8.53
C ARG A 68 -15.09 17.52 -8.65
N THR A 69 -15.55 16.27 -8.62
CA THR A 69 -16.96 15.90 -8.74
C THR A 69 -17.47 15.20 -7.49
N GLN A 70 -18.74 14.78 -7.48
CA GLN A 70 -19.32 13.93 -6.43
C GLN A 70 -19.34 12.44 -6.84
N ASP A 71 -18.75 12.10 -7.99
CA ASP A 71 -18.69 10.72 -8.46
C ASP A 71 -17.83 9.89 -7.50
N SER A 72 -18.39 8.77 -7.04
CA SER A 72 -17.69 7.82 -6.17
C SER A 72 -16.49 7.15 -6.86
N GLU A 73 -16.53 7.01 -8.17
CA GLU A 73 -15.48 6.40 -8.98
C GLU A 73 -14.40 7.39 -9.42
N GLU A 74 -14.56 8.68 -9.11
CA GLU A 74 -13.55 9.68 -9.44
C GLU A 74 -12.22 9.34 -8.78
N GLU A 75 -11.15 9.41 -9.57
CA GLU A 75 -9.79 9.10 -9.14
C GLU A 75 -8.98 10.36 -8.84
N ALA A 76 -8.18 10.29 -7.79
CA ALA A 76 -7.16 11.28 -7.45
C ALA A 76 -5.77 10.63 -7.47
N ALA A 77 -4.82 11.25 -8.15
CA ALA A 77 -3.45 10.78 -8.18
C ALA A 77 -2.77 10.93 -6.81
N CYS A 78 -1.84 10.03 -6.52
CA CYS A 78 -0.94 10.15 -5.39
C CYS A 78 -0.16 11.47 -5.46
N GLU A 79 -0.04 12.19 -4.35
CA GLU A 79 0.70 13.47 -4.28
C GLU A 79 2.20 13.31 -4.60
N PHE A 80 2.74 12.11 -4.46
CA PHE A 80 4.13 11.78 -4.77
C PHE A 80 4.31 11.16 -6.16
N LEU A 81 3.30 11.23 -7.02
CA LEU A 81 3.39 10.74 -8.39
C LEU A 81 3.77 11.88 -9.35
N ASP A 82 4.97 11.80 -9.89
CA ASP A 82 5.39 12.63 -11.02
C ASP A 82 4.97 11.98 -12.35
N ALA A 83 4.47 12.78 -13.28
CA ALA A 83 3.96 12.30 -14.57
C ALA A 83 5.03 11.64 -15.45
N HIS A 84 6.30 11.95 -15.25
CA HIS A 84 7.41 11.46 -16.09
C HIS A 84 8.33 10.49 -15.33
N LYS A 85 8.53 10.73 -14.02
CA LYS A 85 9.49 10.00 -13.19
C LYS A 85 8.85 8.87 -12.37
N GLY A 86 7.52 8.84 -12.28
CA GLY A 86 6.80 7.94 -11.39
C GLY A 86 6.86 8.41 -9.93
N CYS A 87 6.99 7.50 -8.98
CA CYS A 87 7.04 7.85 -7.55
C CYS A 87 8.29 8.66 -7.22
N THR A 88 8.10 9.83 -6.59
CA THR A 88 9.17 10.74 -6.19
C THR A 88 9.78 10.39 -4.82
N LEU A 89 9.14 9.53 -4.04
CA LEU A 89 9.66 9.07 -2.77
C LEU A 89 10.87 8.15 -2.96
N ASN A 90 11.92 8.37 -2.17
CA ASN A 90 13.03 7.44 -2.10
C ASN A 90 12.61 6.16 -1.36
N ASN A 91 13.51 5.18 -1.28
CA ASN A 91 13.19 3.88 -0.69
C ASN A 91 12.88 3.95 0.82
N GLU A 92 13.45 4.90 1.54
CA GLU A 92 13.24 5.08 2.99
C GLU A 92 11.90 5.77 3.27
N GLU A 93 11.52 6.74 2.45
CA GLU A 93 10.28 7.49 2.55
C GLU A 93 9.05 6.72 2.04
N LYS A 94 9.29 5.72 1.18
CA LYS A 94 8.21 4.95 0.59
C LYS A 94 7.50 4.12 1.65
N PRO A 95 6.17 4.29 1.87
CA PRO A 95 5.41 3.51 2.84
C PRO A 95 5.55 2.01 2.61
N PHE A 96 5.47 1.24 3.68
CA PHE A 96 5.56 -0.22 3.59
C PHE A 96 4.45 -0.80 2.70
N ASP A 97 3.24 -0.28 2.79
CA ASP A 97 2.12 -0.61 1.91
C ASP A 97 2.48 -0.55 0.41
N CYS A 98 3.19 0.50 0.00
CA CYS A 98 3.65 0.65 -1.39
C CYS A 98 4.76 -0.34 -1.76
N LYS A 99 5.58 -0.76 -0.78
CA LYS A 99 6.69 -1.71 -1.01
C LYS A 99 6.20 -3.14 -1.20
N ILE A 100 5.04 -3.48 -0.62
CA ILE A 100 4.46 -4.82 -0.67
C ILE A 100 3.26 -4.92 -1.62
N TRP A 101 2.77 -3.79 -2.18
CA TRP A 101 1.65 -3.81 -3.09
C TRP A 101 1.88 -4.79 -4.26
N PRO A 102 0.94 -5.65 -4.64
CA PRO A 102 -0.47 -5.70 -4.21
C PRO A 102 -0.75 -6.65 -3.03
N LEU A 103 0.25 -7.04 -2.26
CA LEU A 103 0.04 -7.82 -1.06
C LEU A 103 -0.53 -6.96 0.07
N ARG A 104 -1.39 -7.56 0.88
CA ARG A 104 -1.94 -6.94 2.09
C ARG A 104 -1.92 -7.94 3.24
N ILE A 105 -1.56 -7.47 4.43
CA ILE A 105 -1.84 -8.22 5.65
C ILE A 105 -3.24 -7.85 6.12
N MET A 106 -4.05 -8.87 6.37
CA MET A 106 -5.45 -8.71 6.75
C MET A 106 -5.76 -9.59 7.96
N LYS A 107 -6.81 -9.22 8.70
CA LYS A 107 -7.34 -10.03 9.79
C LYS A 107 -8.60 -10.73 9.31
N GLU A 108 -8.59 -12.06 9.41
CA GLU A 108 -9.73 -12.92 9.14
C GLU A 108 -10.06 -13.68 10.43
N ASN A 109 -11.13 -13.26 11.11
CA ASN A 109 -11.45 -13.75 12.45
C ASN A 109 -10.26 -13.47 13.40
N GLU A 110 -9.70 -14.54 14.02
CA GLU A 110 -8.56 -14.45 14.95
C GLU A 110 -7.20 -14.66 14.28
N LYS A 111 -7.16 -14.83 12.95
CA LYS A 111 -5.95 -15.12 12.19
C LYS A 111 -5.50 -13.90 11.39
N TYR A 112 -4.19 -13.80 11.20
CA TYR A 112 -3.62 -12.88 10.22
C TYR A 112 -3.38 -13.64 8.91
N VAL A 113 -3.79 -13.05 7.82
CA VAL A 113 -3.59 -13.61 6.48
C VAL A 113 -2.85 -12.61 5.61
N ILE A 114 -1.97 -13.08 4.74
CA ILE A 114 -1.45 -12.29 3.64
C ILE A 114 -2.24 -12.64 2.41
N ALA A 115 -2.96 -11.66 1.89
CA ALA A 115 -3.81 -11.80 0.72
C ALA A 115 -3.32 -10.97 -0.45
N LEU A 116 -3.64 -11.41 -1.64
CA LEU A 116 -3.36 -10.72 -2.90
C LEU A 116 -4.58 -9.89 -3.29
N THR A 117 -4.40 -8.56 -3.41
CA THR A 117 -5.46 -7.72 -3.97
C THR A 117 -5.50 -7.89 -5.49
N PRO A 118 -6.68 -8.05 -6.11
CA PRO A 118 -6.79 -8.32 -7.54
C PRO A 118 -6.57 -7.09 -8.43
N THR A 119 -6.02 -6.02 -7.88
CA THR A 119 -5.95 -4.68 -8.49
C THR A 119 -4.63 -4.38 -9.22
N CYS A 120 -3.66 -5.31 -9.27
CA CYS A 120 -2.41 -5.11 -10.00
C CYS A 120 -2.40 -5.89 -11.33
N PRO A 121 -2.58 -5.23 -12.49
CA PRO A 121 -2.65 -5.94 -13.77
C PRO A 121 -1.40 -6.78 -14.08
N ALA A 122 -0.23 -6.33 -13.68
CA ALA A 122 1.02 -7.06 -13.92
C ALA A 122 1.12 -8.32 -13.04
N ILE A 123 0.75 -8.21 -11.77
CA ILE A 123 0.79 -9.36 -10.84
C ILE A 123 -0.34 -10.36 -11.13
N ASN A 124 -1.48 -9.91 -11.63
CA ASN A 124 -2.58 -10.79 -12.02
C ASN A 124 -2.19 -11.77 -13.15
N GLN A 125 -1.09 -11.51 -13.88
CA GLN A 125 -0.53 -12.42 -14.88
C GLN A 125 0.48 -13.41 -14.30
N VAL A 126 0.89 -13.24 -13.04
CA VAL A 126 1.81 -14.15 -12.37
C VAL A 126 1.02 -15.33 -11.79
N PRO A 127 1.45 -16.59 -12.01
CA PRO A 127 0.81 -17.75 -11.41
C PRO A 127 0.71 -17.63 -9.89
N LEU A 128 -0.45 -17.96 -9.33
CA LEU A 128 -0.70 -17.84 -7.89
C LEU A 128 0.31 -18.62 -7.04
N GLU A 129 0.72 -19.80 -7.51
CA GLU A 129 1.72 -20.63 -6.82
C GLU A 129 3.10 -19.96 -6.76
N GLN A 130 3.46 -19.18 -7.78
CA GLN A 130 4.69 -18.39 -7.75
C GLN A 130 4.59 -17.24 -6.72
N MET A 131 3.42 -16.64 -6.58
CA MET A 131 3.18 -15.62 -5.54
C MET A 131 3.21 -16.23 -4.14
N LYS A 132 2.62 -17.42 -3.94
CA LYS A 132 2.70 -18.17 -2.67
C LYS A 132 4.15 -18.47 -2.31
N ALA A 133 4.92 -19.06 -3.22
CA ALA A 133 6.32 -19.37 -2.99
C ALA A 133 7.15 -18.12 -2.59
N LEU A 134 6.87 -16.97 -3.23
CA LEU A 134 7.53 -15.71 -2.88
C LEU A 134 7.20 -15.23 -1.46
N VAL A 135 5.94 -15.38 -1.04
CA VAL A 135 5.50 -15.01 0.31
C VAL A 135 6.07 -15.96 1.35
N GLU A 136 6.10 -17.26 1.08
CA GLU A 136 6.62 -18.29 1.97
C GLU A 136 8.14 -18.22 2.16
N ASP A 137 8.89 -17.79 1.14
CA ASP A 137 10.38 -17.72 1.16
C ASP A 137 10.92 -16.80 2.28
N ARG A 138 10.40 -15.63 2.47
CA ARG A 138 10.72 -14.71 3.61
C ARG A 138 9.74 -13.56 3.71
N LEU A 139 9.12 -13.18 2.59
CA LEU A 139 8.35 -11.95 2.51
C LEU A 139 7.17 -11.95 3.47
N GLY A 140 6.49 -13.09 3.63
CA GLY A 140 5.37 -13.24 4.55
C GLY A 140 5.77 -12.94 5.99
N LYS A 141 6.88 -13.54 6.44
CA LYS A 141 7.40 -13.26 7.78
C LYS A 141 7.75 -11.78 7.96
N THR A 142 8.39 -11.17 6.97
CA THR A 142 8.73 -9.73 7.01
C THR A 142 7.48 -8.87 7.14
N ILE A 143 6.42 -9.17 6.38
CA ILE A 143 5.14 -8.46 6.44
C ILE A 143 4.49 -8.63 7.82
N TYR A 144 4.47 -9.84 8.34
CA TYR A 144 3.87 -10.13 9.64
C TYR A 144 4.61 -9.44 10.80
N GLU A 145 5.94 -9.51 10.84
CA GLU A 145 6.74 -8.81 11.85
C GLU A 145 6.54 -7.29 11.79
N TYR A 146 6.53 -6.71 10.60
CA TYR A 146 6.24 -5.29 10.43
C TYR A 146 4.83 -4.93 10.96
N ALA A 147 3.84 -5.77 10.70
CA ALA A 147 2.47 -5.53 11.17
C ALA A 147 2.34 -5.60 12.69
N LYS A 148 3.13 -6.40 13.38
CA LYS A 148 3.16 -6.43 14.85
C LYS A 148 3.66 -5.10 15.43
N GLU A 149 4.62 -4.47 14.77
CA GLU A 149 5.15 -3.17 15.18
C GLU A 149 4.27 -2.00 14.70
N HIS A 150 3.55 -2.20 13.60
CA HIS A 150 2.71 -1.20 12.93
C HIS A 150 1.28 -1.75 12.68
N PRO A 151 0.49 -1.97 13.74
CA PRO A 151 -0.81 -2.63 13.63
C PRO A 151 -1.83 -1.91 12.75
N TYR A 152 -1.62 -0.64 12.48
CA TYR A 152 -2.46 0.17 11.60
C TYR A 152 -2.45 -0.30 10.12
N ILE A 153 -1.44 -1.07 9.68
CA ILE A 153 -1.43 -1.59 8.31
C ILE A 153 -2.33 -2.81 8.11
N VAL A 154 -2.77 -3.44 9.20
CA VAL A 154 -3.66 -4.60 9.14
C VAL A 154 -5.04 -4.15 8.71
N LYS A 155 -5.56 -4.74 7.65
CA LYS A 155 -6.92 -4.46 7.14
C LYS A 155 -7.85 -5.62 7.48
N GLU A 156 -9.16 -5.37 7.50
CA GLU A 156 -10.15 -6.46 7.55
C GLU A 156 -10.09 -7.27 6.25
N TYR A 157 -10.17 -8.60 6.38
CA TYR A 157 -10.17 -9.48 5.22
C TYR A 157 -11.38 -9.21 4.32
N ARG A 158 -11.16 -9.26 3.04
CA ARG A 158 -12.21 -9.13 2.03
C ARG A 158 -12.38 -10.45 1.31
N GLU A 159 -13.60 -10.95 1.32
CA GLU A 159 -13.96 -12.18 0.63
C GLU A 159 -13.57 -12.13 -0.86
N GLY A 160 -13.03 -13.23 -1.37
CA GLY A 160 -12.58 -13.35 -2.74
C GLY A 160 -11.12 -12.93 -2.98
N PHE A 161 -10.42 -12.37 -1.99
CA PHE A 161 -8.98 -12.12 -2.14
C PHE A 161 -8.20 -13.42 -1.90
N PRO A 162 -7.36 -13.87 -2.87
CA PRO A 162 -6.56 -15.06 -2.68
C PRO A 162 -5.65 -14.96 -1.45
N VAL A 163 -5.79 -15.89 -0.51
CA VAL A 163 -4.90 -15.99 0.65
C VAL A 163 -3.65 -16.75 0.24
N LEU A 164 -2.49 -16.16 0.50
CA LEU A 164 -1.17 -16.72 0.16
C LEU A 164 -0.48 -17.33 1.37
N MET A 165 -0.74 -16.81 2.58
CA MET A 165 -0.16 -17.28 3.83
C MET A 165 -1.05 -16.92 5.00
N THR A 166 -1.05 -17.76 6.05
CA THR A 166 -1.82 -17.56 7.29
C THR A 166 -0.88 -17.67 8.51
N PHE A 167 -1.13 -16.85 9.53
CA PHE A 167 -0.42 -16.83 10.83
C PHE A 167 -1.39 -16.99 11.99
#